data_b461c8493f02b5b120cfdda7728b8a20
#
_entry.id   b461c8493f02b5b120cfdda7728b8a20
#
_cell.length_a   1.000
_cell.length_b   1.000
_cell.length_c   1.000
_cell.angle_alpha   90.00
_cell.angle_beta   90.00
_cell.angle_gamma   90.00
#
_symmetry.space_group_name_H-M   'P 1'
#
loop_
_entity.id
_entity.type
_entity.pdbx_description
1 polymer ?
#
loop_
_entity_poly.entity_id
_entity_poly.type
_entity_poly.pdbx_seq_one_letter_code
_entity_poly.pdbx_strand_id
1 'polypeptide(L)'
;MKTSDFYYDLPQELIAQDPLEDRSSSRLMHLSLKDGSIEHRHFTDVLDYMEEGDCLVINDTKVIPARLYGHKEETGALIEILLLKRRENDIWECLVKPGKKARPGAKITFGNGILKGEIIDVVDEGNRLIQFHYEGIFEEILDQLGEMPLPPYITHKLKDKNRYQTVYAKNEGSAAAPTAGLHFTKELLEKVKEKGVNIAHVTLHVGLGTFRPVKVDDVESHHMHSEFYIVEEDQAKLINDTKKAGKRVIAVGTTSCRTLESATGEDGILKSGSGWTEIFIYPGYHLKMIDALITNFHLPESTLVMLVSALAGKENIMHAYETAVQEKYRFFSFGDAMIII
;
A
#
# COMPACT_ATOMS: atom_id res chain seq x y z
N MET A 1 -9.40 19.27 13.45
CA MET A 1 -8.16 18.51 13.81
C MET A 1 -7.06 18.97 12.88
N LYS A 2 -5.86 19.21 13.41
CA LYS A 2 -4.73 19.68 12.59
C LYS A 2 -3.86 18.52 12.14
N THR A 3 -3.26 18.64 10.96
CA THR A 3 -2.28 17.67 10.45
C THR A 3 -1.08 17.58 11.40
N SER A 4 -0.65 18.71 11.96
CA SER A 4 0.44 18.79 12.96
C SER A 4 0.15 18.06 14.28
N ASP A 5 -1.11 17.70 14.56
CA ASP A 5 -1.46 16.89 15.74
C ASP A 5 -0.93 15.43 15.65
N PHE A 6 -0.47 15.03 14.46
CA PHE A 6 0.10 13.72 14.14
C PHE A 6 1.61 13.77 13.88
N TYR A 7 2.24 14.87 14.30
CA TYR A 7 3.69 15.02 14.22
C TYR A 7 4.38 14.22 15.33
N TYR A 8 5.45 13.55 14.99
CA TYR A 8 6.45 12.99 15.91
C TYR A 8 7.82 13.13 15.26
N ASP A 9 8.86 13.22 16.07
CA ASP A 9 10.24 13.32 15.56
C ASP A 9 10.73 11.96 15.08
N LEU A 10 10.98 11.82 13.77
CA LEU A 10 11.47 10.60 13.15
C LEU A 10 12.89 10.80 12.63
N PRO A 11 13.92 10.25 13.29
CA PRO A 11 15.27 10.24 12.78
C PRO A 11 15.35 9.53 11.43
N GLN A 12 16.03 10.14 10.47
CA GLN A 12 16.11 9.62 9.10
C GLN A 12 16.81 8.24 9.03
N GLU A 13 17.73 7.96 9.93
CA GLU A 13 18.43 6.67 10.03
C GLU A 13 17.51 5.50 10.41
N LEU A 14 16.32 5.76 10.95
CA LEU A 14 15.34 4.73 11.27
C LEU A 14 14.50 4.33 10.04
N ILE A 15 14.55 5.09 8.96
CA ILE A 15 13.85 4.78 7.72
C ILE A 15 14.59 3.64 7.00
N ALA A 16 13.99 2.46 6.98
CA ALA A 16 14.61 1.28 6.38
C ALA A 16 14.79 1.42 4.87
N GLN A 17 16.03 1.27 4.40
CA GLN A 17 16.38 1.36 2.99
C GLN A 17 16.38 -0.01 2.31
N ASP A 18 16.67 -1.07 3.05
CA ASP A 18 16.79 -2.44 2.56
C ASP A 18 15.88 -3.39 3.34
N PRO A 19 15.27 -4.39 2.67
CA PRO A 19 14.54 -5.44 3.36
C PRO A 19 15.50 -6.33 4.16
N LEU A 20 15.00 -6.87 5.28
CA LEU A 20 15.72 -7.91 6.01
C LEU A 20 15.86 -9.16 5.14
N GLU A 21 16.92 -9.94 5.35
CA GLU A 21 17.16 -11.17 4.59
C GLU A 21 16.02 -12.16 4.77
N ASP A 22 15.63 -12.43 6.01
CA ASP A 22 14.38 -13.13 6.34
C ASP A 22 13.25 -12.11 6.61
N ARG A 23 12.16 -12.21 5.85
CA ARG A 23 11.00 -11.31 5.95
C ARG A 23 10.35 -11.33 7.33
N SER A 24 10.25 -12.50 7.93
CA SER A 24 9.56 -12.72 9.20
C SER A 24 10.42 -12.41 10.43
N SER A 25 11.71 -12.09 10.24
CA SER A 25 12.62 -11.73 11.34
C SER A 25 12.48 -10.28 11.83
N SER A 26 11.60 -9.48 11.22
CA SER A 26 11.31 -8.12 11.68
C SER A 26 10.74 -8.12 13.10
N ARG A 27 10.92 -6.99 13.79
CA ARG A 27 10.28 -6.78 15.09
C ARG A 27 8.79 -6.54 14.91
N LEU A 28 8.02 -6.90 15.93
CA LEU A 28 6.58 -6.66 16.02
C LEU A 28 6.29 -5.89 17.31
N MET A 29 5.65 -4.73 17.20
CA MET A 29 5.08 -4.04 18.35
C MET A 29 3.61 -4.44 18.47
N HIS A 30 3.22 -5.04 19.58
CA HIS A 30 1.82 -5.22 19.93
C HIS A 30 1.32 -3.97 20.66
N LEU A 31 0.23 -3.41 20.18
CA LEU A 31 -0.52 -2.32 20.82
C LEU A 31 -1.93 -2.82 21.17
N SER A 32 -2.23 -2.89 22.45
CA SER A 32 -3.52 -3.34 22.96
C SER A 32 -4.60 -2.27 22.75
N LEU A 33 -5.70 -2.63 22.09
CA LEU A 33 -6.88 -1.77 21.97
C LEU A 33 -7.60 -1.56 23.31
N LYS A 34 -7.40 -2.46 24.26
CA LYS A 34 -8.10 -2.44 25.55
C LYS A 34 -7.57 -1.34 26.48
N ASP A 35 -6.26 -1.16 26.53
CA ASP A 35 -5.61 -0.32 27.55
C ASP A 35 -4.41 0.48 27.02
N GLY A 36 -4.09 0.36 25.73
CA GLY A 36 -2.94 1.04 25.11
C GLY A 36 -1.58 0.49 25.50
N SER A 37 -1.53 -0.66 26.18
CA SER A 37 -0.26 -1.31 26.56
C SER A 37 0.53 -1.78 25.35
N ILE A 38 1.85 -1.74 25.48
CA ILE A 38 2.80 -2.08 24.40
C ILE A 38 3.64 -3.29 24.81
N GLU A 39 3.77 -4.25 23.89
CA GLU A 39 4.72 -5.35 24.00
C GLU A 39 5.66 -5.38 22.79
N HIS A 40 6.92 -5.74 23.03
CA HIS A 40 7.92 -5.90 21.98
C HIS A 40 8.15 -7.37 21.67
N ARG A 41 7.92 -7.74 20.40
CA ARG A 41 7.94 -9.11 19.90
C ARG A 41 8.71 -9.20 18.57
N HIS A 42 8.74 -10.38 17.98
CA HIS A 42 9.13 -10.61 16.59
C HIS A 42 7.91 -10.94 15.73
N PHE A 43 8.01 -10.74 14.44
CA PHE A 43 6.85 -10.90 13.55
C PHE A 43 6.29 -12.33 13.54
N THR A 44 7.12 -13.33 13.76
CA THR A 44 6.69 -14.73 13.92
C THR A 44 5.71 -14.93 15.07
N ASP A 45 5.77 -14.08 16.10
CA ASP A 45 4.88 -14.15 17.28
C ASP A 45 3.47 -13.59 16.98
N VAL A 46 3.24 -13.08 15.77
CA VAL A 46 1.90 -12.64 15.32
C VAL A 46 0.84 -13.72 15.50
N LEU A 47 1.24 -14.99 15.43
CA LEU A 47 0.38 -16.14 15.67
C LEU A 47 -0.23 -16.15 17.09
N ASP A 48 0.49 -15.64 18.09
CA ASP A 48 0.02 -15.64 19.49
C ASP A 48 -1.21 -14.74 19.69
N TYR A 49 -1.40 -13.78 18.80
CA TYR A 49 -2.50 -12.81 18.81
C TYR A 49 -3.74 -13.25 18.01
N MET A 50 -3.65 -14.38 17.30
CA MET A 50 -4.74 -14.93 16.48
C MET A 50 -5.40 -16.12 17.16
N GLU A 51 -6.70 -16.29 16.96
CA GLU A 51 -7.49 -17.40 17.50
C GLU A 51 -8.16 -18.19 16.39
N GLU A 52 -8.48 -19.45 16.66
CA GLU A 52 -9.28 -20.27 15.76
C GLU A 52 -10.60 -19.60 15.39
N GLY A 53 -10.89 -19.56 14.10
CA GLY A 53 -12.07 -18.93 13.53
C GLY A 53 -11.92 -17.46 13.18
N ASP A 54 -10.82 -16.79 13.58
CA ASP A 54 -10.49 -15.45 13.08
C ASP A 54 -10.30 -15.47 11.56
N CYS A 55 -10.38 -14.32 10.91
CA CYS A 55 -10.10 -14.14 9.50
C CYS A 55 -9.00 -13.11 9.28
N LEU A 56 -7.86 -13.55 8.75
CA LEU A 56 -6.77 -12.69 8.30
C LEU A 56 -7.05 -12.24 6.87
N VAL A 57 -7.21 -10.94 6.64
CA VAL A 57 -7.51 -10.38 5.31
C VAL A 57 -6.27 -9.75 4.72
N ILE A 58 -5.82 -10.25 3.58
CA ILE A 58 -4.61 -9.84 2.88
C ILE A 58 -4.93 -9.23 1.51
N ASN A 59 -4.13 -8.26 1.09
CA ASN A 59 -4.25 -7.62 -0.23
C ASN A 59 -3.33 -8.33 -1.22
N ASP A 60 -3.90 -9.03 -2.19
CA ASP A 60 -3.19 -9.84 -3.18
C ASP A 60 -2.78 -9.08 -4.44
N THR A 61 -2.82 -7.76 -4.40
CA THR A 61 -2.35 -6.95 -5.52
C THR A 61 -0.88 -7.23 -5.84
N LYS A 62 -0.56 -7.20 -7.13
CA LYS A 62 0.81 -7.39 -7.64
C LYS A 62 1.32 -6.08 -8.23
N VAL A 63 2.51 -5.67 -7.80
CA VAL A 63 3.19 -4.49 -8.35
C VAL A 63 3.69 -4.79 -9.75
N ILE A 64 3.38 -3.90 -10.68
CA ILE A 64 3.93 -3.93 -12.03
C ILE A 64 5.24 -3.12 -12.10
N PRO A 65 6.19 -3.45 -12.97
CA PRO A 65 7.40 -2.67 -13.17
C PRO A 65 7.08 -1.37 -13.91
N ALA A 66 6.38 -0.48 -13.22
CA ALA A 66 5.71 0.69 -13.77
C ALA A 66 6.65 1.87 -14.08
N ARG A 67 7.93 1.81 -13.69
CA ARG A 67 8.90 2.88 -13.96
C ARG A 67 9.68 2.60 -15.24
N LEU A 68 9.54 3.48 -16.21
CA LEU A 68 10.17 3.38 -17.53
C LEU A 68 11.11 4.54 -17.75
N TYR A 69 12.25 4.26 -18.41
CA TYR A 69 13.22 5.26 -18.88
C TYR A 69 13.29 5.24 -20.40
N GLY A 70 13.01 6.37 -21.01
CA GLY A 70 13.05 6.54 -22.46
C GLY A 70 13.74 7.83 -22.87
N HIS A 71 13.93 8.01 -24.17
CA HIS A 71 14.55 9.19 -24.73
C HIS A 71 13.55 9.90 -25.64
N LYS A 72 13.46 11.22 -25.48
CA LYS A 72 12.67 12.06 -26.39
C LYS A 72 13.29 12.00 -27.79
N GLU A 73 12.50 11.64 -28.80
CA GLU A 73 13.01 11.41 -30.17
C GLU A 73 13.71 12.64 -30.76
N GLU A 74 13.15 13.85 -30.55
CA GLU A 74 13.71 15.08 -31.13
C GLU A 74 15.06 15.52 -30.51
N THR A 75 15.27 15.26 -29.23
CA THR A 75 16.36 15.89 -28.46
C THR A 75 17.29 14.90 -27.78
N GLY A 76 16.94 13.61 -27.75
CA GLY A 76 17.67 12.58 -27.01
C GLY A 76 17.57 12.74 -25.48
N ALA A 77 16.75 13.68 -24.99
CA ALA A 77 16.64 13.92 -23.55
C ALA A 77 16.05 12.72 -22.83
N LEU A 78 16.69 12.31 -21.74
CA LEU A 78 16.18 11.25 -20.87
C LEU A 78 14.88 11.70 -20.21
N ILE A 79 13.86 10.83 -20.27
CA ILE A 79 12.54 11.01 -19.66
C ILE A 79 12.26 9.79 -18.80
N GLU A 80 11.97 10.02 -17.53
CA GLU A 80 11.42 9.02 -16.62
C GLU A 80 9.90 9.09 -16.68
N ILE A 81 9.25 7.95 -16.86
CA ILE A 81 7.81 7.80 -16.84
C ILE A 81 7.45 6.79 -15.76
N LEU A 82 6.43 7.12 -15.00
CA LEU A 82 5.86 6.23 -14.02
C LEU A 82 4.38 6.05 -14.30
N LEU A 83 4.01 4.84 -14.68
CA LEU A 83 2.63 4.44 -14.98
C LEU A 83 1.79 4.51 -13.72
N LEU A 84 0.64 5.18 -13.77
CA LEU A 84 -0.29 5.33 -12.64
C LEU A 84 -1.59 4.58 -12.87
N LYS A 85 -2.24 4.84 -13.99
CA LYS A 85 -3.57 4.31 -14.29
C LYS A 85 -3.72 4.04 -15.77
N ARG A 86 -4.10 2.81 -16.11
CA ARG A 86 -4.48 2.45 -17.48
C ARG A 86 -5.85 3.02 -17.81
N ARG A 87 -5.97 3.64 -18.96
CA ARG A 87 -7.20 4.09 -19.60
C ARG A 87 -7.51 3.16 -20.78
N GLU A 88 -8.51 3.50 -21.55
CA GLU A 88 -8.83 2.78 -22.79
C GLU A 88 -7.76 2.97 -23.88
N ASN A 89 -7.69 2.07 -24.84
CA ASN A 89 -6.86 2.16 -26.06
C ASN A 89 -5.35 2.37 -25.77
N ASP A 90 -4.78 1.66 -24.77
CA ASP A 90 -3.38 1.76 -24.38
C ASP A 90 -2.91 3.17 -24.00
N ILE A 91 -3.83 3.99 -23.57
CA ILE A 91 -3.55 5.28 -22.95
C ILE A 91 -3.29 5.05 -21.45
N TRP A 92 -2.23 5.65 -20.94
CA TRP A 92 -1.90 5.63 -19.53
C TRP A 92 -1.78 7.03 -18.98
N GLU A 93 -2.33 7.22 -17.79
CA GLU A 93 -1.99 8.38 -16.97
C GLU A 93 -0.68 8.10 -16.25
N CYS A 94 0.26 9.05 -16.36
CA CYS A 94 1.64 8.87 -15.93
C CYS A 94 2.18 10.10 -15.22
N LEU A 95 3.04 9.88 -14.22
CA LEU A 95 3.99 10.91 -13.80
C LEU A 95 5.17 10.94 -14.76
N VAL A 96 5.66 12.13 -15.11
CA VAL A 96 6.76 12.29 -16.05
C VAL A 96 7.81 13.26 -15.52
N LYS A 97 9.08 12.86 -15.60
CA LYS A 97 10.21 13.64 -15.14
C LYS A 97 11.32 13.74 -16.23
N PRO A 98 11.78 14.95 -16.58
CA PRO A 98 11.29 16.26 -16.20
C PRO A 98 10.04 16.66 -16.99
N GLY A 99 8.96 17.09 -16.29
CA GLY A 99 7.69 17.45 -16.94
C GLY A 99 7.78 18.57 -17.98
N LYS A 100 8.72 19.50 -17.82
CA LYS A 100 8.94 20.62 -18.78
C LYS A 100 9.35 20.12 -20.19
N LYS A 101 9.96 18.95 -20.30
CA LYS A 101 10.40 18.35 -21.58
C LYS A 101 9.32 17.46 -22.22
N ALA A 102 8.29 17.08 -21.44
CA ALA A 102 7.22 16.19 -21.84
C ALA A 102 5.90 16.97 -22.05
N ARG A 103 5.84 17.72 -23.14
CA ARG A 103 4.64 18.46 -23.58
C ARG A 103 3.80 17.62 -24.54
N PRO A 104 2.51 17.89 -24.70
CA PRO A 104 1.69 17.25 -25.71
C PRO A 104 2.35 17.28 -27.09
N GLY A 105 2.27 16.14 -27.81
CA GLY A 105 2.95 15.91 -29.08
C GLY A 105 4.40 15.38 -28.96
N ALA A 106 4.99 15.35 -27.76
CA ALA A 106 6.32 14.79 -27.57
C ALA A 106 6.31 13.27 -27.72
N LYS A 107 7.23 12.73 -28.50
CA LYS A 107 7.42 11.29 -28.73
C LYS A 107 8.65 10.79 -27.97
N ILE A 108 8.49 9.65 -27.33
CA ILE A 108 9.48 9.05 -26.44
C ILE A 108 9.67 7.60 -26.86
N THR A 109 10.92 7.17 -26.98
CA THR A 109 11.31 5.82 -27.37
C THR A 109 11.98 5.12 -26.20
N PHE A 110 11.58 3.87 -25.94
CA PHE A 110 12.09 3.00 -24.87
C PHE A 110 12.68 1.73 -25.47
N GLY A 111 13.75 1.20 -24.85
CA GLY A 111 14.30 -0.12 -25.16
C GLY A 111 14.65 -0.31 -26.63
N ASN A 112 15.36 0.65 -27.24
CA ASN A 112 15.72 0.63 -28.69
C ASN A 112 14.51 0.54 -29.65
N GLY A 113 13.36 1.10 -29.22
CA GLY A 113 12.16 1.18 -30.06
C GLY A 113 11.14 0.05 -29.85
N ILE A 114 11.35 -0.84 -28.90
CA ILE A 114 10.39 -1.90 -28.52
C ILE A 114 9.08 -1.28 -28.05
N LEU A 115 9.16 -0.16 -27.31
CA LEU A 115 8.01 0.61 -26.85
C LEU A 115 8.18 2.06 -27.25
N LYS A 116 7.10 2.68 -27.75
CA LYS A 116 7.03 4.10 -28.04
C LYS A 116 5.86 4.71 -27.31
N GLY A 117 6.01 5.95 -26.85
CA GLY A 117 4.95 6.72 -26.18
C GLY A 117 4.80 8.09 -26.81
N GLU A 118 3.56 8.54 -26.98
CA GLU A 118 3.24 9.90 -27.38
C GLU A 118 2.48 10.60 -26.27
N ILE A 119 2.96 11.75 -25.82
CA ILE A 119 2.27 12.58 -24.84
C ILE A 119 1.05 13.20 -25.54
N ILE A 120 -0.17 12.81 -25.10
CA ILE A 120 -1.41 13.29 -25.69
C ILE A 120 -1.85 14.59 -25.00
N ASP A 121 -1.84 14.58 -23.64
CA ASP A 121 -2.40 15.66 -22.86
C ASP A 121 -1.72 15.78 -21.49
N VAL A 122 -2.03 16.87 -20.79
CA VAL A 122 -1.67 17.16 -19.40
C VAL A 122 -2.95 17.23 -18.60
N VAL A 123 -3.07 16.36 -17.61
CA VAL A 123 -4.23 16.27 -16.73
C VAL A 123 -3.93 16.78 -15.32
N ASP A 124 -4.85 16.60 -14.41
CA ASP A 124 -4.76 17.06 -13.03
C ASP A 124 -3.42 16.69 -12.38
N GLU A 125 -2.98 17.54 -11.46
CA GLU A 125 -1.70 17.42 -10.73
C GLU A 125 -0.45 17.42 -11.62
N GLY A 126 -0.59 17.76 -12.90
CA GLY A 126 0.48 17.79 -13.87
C GLY A 126 0.85 16.38 -14.41
N ASN A 127 0.00 15.39 -14.22
CA ASN A 127 0.15 14.08 -14.84
C ASN A 127 0.02 14.18 -16.37
N ARG A 128 0.53 13.20 -17.08
CA ARG A 128 0.47 13.11 -18.56
C ARG A 128 -0.40 11.95 -18.97
N LEU A 129 -1.22 12.16 -20.00
CA LEU A 129 -1.79 11.06 -20.76
C LEU A 129 -0.81 10.66 -21.86
N ILE A 130 -0.43 9.40 -21.87
CA ILE A 130 0.53 8.85 -22.83
C ILE A 130 -0.15 7.72 -23.59
N GLN A 131 -0.18 7.84 -24.92
CA GLN A 131 -0.56 6.75 -25.80
C GLN A 131 0.68 5.91 -26.07
N PHE A 132 0.63 4.63 -25.73
CA PHE A 132 1.71 3.70 -26.03
C PHE A 132 1.46 2.96 -27.35
N HIS A 133 2.56 2.69 -28.08
CA HIS A 133 2.59 1.94 -29.34
C HIS A 133 3.65 0.86 -29.20
N TYR A 134 3.26 -0.38 -29.44
CA TYR A 134 4.12 -1.56 -29.29
C TYR A 134 3.55 -2.73 -30.10
N GLU A 135 4.34 -3.78 -30.27
CA GLU A 135 3.92 -5.06 -30.80
C GLU A 135 3.99 -6.13 -29.72
N GLY A 136 2.98 -7.01 -29.65
CA GLY A 136 2.92 -8.09 -28.65
C GLY A 136 2.13 -7.74 -27.39
N ILE A 137 2.58 -8.23 -26.24
CA ILE A 137 1.92 -8.10 -24.93
C ILE A 137 2.59 -7.00 -24.12
N PHE A 138 1.83 -6.00 -23.70
CA PHE A 138 2.35 -4.84 -22.96
C PHE A 138 3.04 -5.23 -21.65
N GLU A 139 2.48 -6.17 -20.93
CA GLU A 139 2.98 -6.67 -19.66
C GLU A 139 4.36 -7.33 -19.81
N GLU A 140 4.61 -8.07 -20.89
CA GLU A 140 5.92 -8.66 -21.20
C GLU A 140 6.96 -7.59 -21.52
N ILE A 141 6.54 -6.53 -22.21
CA ILE A 141 7.41 -5.38 -22.50
C ILE A 141 7.75 -4.64 -21.23
N LEU A 142 6.79 -4.46 -20.31
CA LEU A 142 7.04 -3.87 -19.00
C LEU A 142 8.02 -4.70 -18.17
N ASP A 143 7.91 -6.02 -18.20
CA ASP A 143 8.84 -6.91 -17.48
C ASP A 143 10.27 -6.79 -18.01
N GLN A 144 10.43 -6.51 -19.30
CA GLN A 144 11.72 -6.33 -19.95
C GLN A 144 12.32 -4.94 -19.71
N LEU A 145 11.51 -3.88 -19.79
CA LEU A 145 11.99 -2.49 -19.81
C LEU A 145 11.79 -1.77 -18.48
N GLY A 146 10.82 -2.20 -17.68
CA GLY A 146 10.39 -1.52 -16.49
C GLY A 146 11.22 -1.84 -15.25
N GLU A 147 11.28 -0.85 -14.36
CA GLU A 147 11.82 -1.02 -13.02
C GLU A 147 10.69 -0.96 -11.97
N MET A 148 10.89 -1.66 -10.84
CA MET A 148 9.94 -1.62 -9.72
C MET A 148 9.87 -0.19 -9.15
N PRO A 149 8.65 0.36 -9.02
CA PRO A 149 8.47 1.74 -8.58
C PRO A 149 8.58 1.83 -7.05
N LEU A 150 9.80 1.83 -6.53
CA LEU A 150 10.01 2.00 -5.10
C LEU A 150 9.52 3.37 -4.62
N PRO A 151 9.03 3.46 -3.39
CA PRO A 151 8.69 4.73 -2.77
C PRO A 151 9.87 5.72 -2.76
N PRO A 152 9.62 7.04 -2.80
CA PRO A 152 10.67 8.05 -2.96
C PRO A 152 11.66 8.12 -1.79
N TYR A 153 11.29 7.61 -0.61
CA TYR A 153 12.17 7.55 0.56
C TYR A 153 13.15 6.36 0.54
N ILE A 154 12.97 5.39 -0.36
CA ILE A 154 13.92 4.31 -0.61
C ILE A 154 14.85 4.78 -1.74
N THR A 155 16.09 5.06 -1.39
CA THR A 155 17.13 5.55 -2.30
C THR A 155 18.07 4.43 -2.75
N HIS A 156 18.09 3.32 -2.03
CA HIS A 156 18.89 2.14 -2.38
C HIS A 156 18.24 1.35 -3.50
N LYS A 157 19.04 0.87 -4.43
CA LYS A 157 18.58 -0.01 -5.51
C LYS A 157 18.41 -1.43 -4.95
N LEU A 158 17.23 -2.01 -5.14
CA LEU A 158 16.98 -3.40 -4.76
C LEU A 158 17.84 -4.36 -5.56
N LYS A 159 18.50 -5.30 -4.86
CA LYS A 159 19.24 -6.40 -5.47
C LYS A 159 18.31 -7.42 -6.14
N ASP A 160 17.16 -7.67 -5.50
CA ASP A 160 16.11 -8.56 -5.99
C ASP A 160 14.77 -7.82 -5.98
N LYS A 161 14.23 -7.58 -7.17
CA LYS A 161 12.94 -6.90 -7.37
C LYS A 161 11.77 -7.62 -6.68
N ASN A 162 11.83 -8.94 -6.50
CA ASN A 162 10.80 -9.73 -5.85
C ASN A 162 10.69 -9.45 -4.34
N ARG A 163 11.68 -8.77 -3.76
CA ARG A 163 11.62 -8.35 -2.34
C ARG A 163 10.57 -7.25 -2.12
N TYR A 164 10.14 -6.54 -3.16
CA TYR A 164 9.04 -5.58 -3.12
C TYR A 164 7.74 -6.18 -3.68
N GLN A 165 7.51 -7.47 -3.40
CA GLN A 165 6.27 -8.20 -3.67
C GLN A 165 5.92 -9.08 -2.47
N THR A 166 4.62 -9.20 -2.17
CA THR A 166 4.15 -10.20 -1.21
C THR A 166 4.27 -11.60 -1.79
N VAL A 167 4.39 -12.62 -0.94
CA VAL A 167 4.49 -14.03 -1.38
C VAL A 167 3.18 -14.55 -1.98
N TYR A 168 2.10 -13.80 -1.84
CA TYR A 168 0.76 -14.10 -2.33
C TYR A 168 0.26 -13.12 -3.40
N ALA A 169 1.12 -12.27 -3.93
CA ALA A 169 0.77 -11.33 -4.98
C ALA A 169 0.24 -12.05 -6.23
N LYS A 170 -0.95 -11.66 -6.72
CA LYS A 170 -1.66 -12.33 -7.80
C LYS A 170 -2.17 -11.35 -8.86
N ASN A 171 -2.94 -10.35 -8.45
CA ASN A 171 -3.66 -9.46 -9.36
C ASN A 171 -2.80 -8.25 -9.73
N GLU A 172 -2.33 -8.19 -10.97
CA GLU A 172 -1.48 -7.11 -11.48
C GLU A 172 -2.23 -5.78 -11.61
N GLY A 173 -1.52 -4.66 -11.39
CA GLY A 173 -2.09 -3.32 -11.58
C GLY A 173 -1.64 -2.29 -10.54
N SER A 174 -0.85 -2.68 -9.55
CA SER A 174 -0.41 -1.78 -8.48
C SER A 174 0.89 -1.06 -8.81
N ALA A 175 0.97 0.21 -8.44
CA ALA A 175 2.21 0.98 -8.48
C ALA A 175 3.04 0.87 -7.18
N ALA A 176 2.48 0.27 -6.12
CA ALA A 176 3.18 0.05 -4.87
C ALA A 176 2.73 -1.25 -4.19
N ALA A 177 3.63 -1.88 -3.42
CA ALA A 177 3.31 -3.08 -2.67
C ALA A 177 2.48 -2.77 -1.41
N PRO A 178 1.58 -3.69 -0.99
CA PRO A 178 0.94 -3.64 0.32
C PRO A 178 1.96 -4.09 1.38
N THR A 179 2.79 -3.15 1.86
CA THR A 179 4.06 -3.42 2.51
C THR A 179 3.96 -4.17 3.84
N ALA A 180 2.85 -4.07 4.56
CA ALA A 180 2.61 -4.89 5.76
C ALA A 180 2.56 -6.40 5.42
N GLY A 181 2.15 -6.75 4.21
CA GLY A 181 2.16 -8.13 3.73
C GLY A 181 3.56 -8.68 3.43
N LEU A 182 4.57 -7.81 3.30
CA LEU A 182 5.95 -8.23 3.02
C LEU A 182 6.58 -9.02 4.17
N HIS A 183 6.06 -8.91 5.38
CA HIS A 183 6.53 -9.66 6.54
C HIS A 183 6.16 -11.14 6.51
N PHE A 184 5.09 -11.50 5.79
CA PHE A 184 4.62 -12.88 5.72
C PHE A 184 5.48 -13.70 4.77
N THR A 185 5.82 -14.92 5.21
CA THR A 185 6.34 -16.00 4.37
C THR A 185 5.21 -16.99 4.08
N LYS A 186 5.41 -17.88 3.09
CA LYS A 186 4.45 -18.96 2.81
C LYS A 186 4.29 -19.88 4.01
N GLU A 187 5.41 -20.19 4.67
CA GLU A 187 5.46 -21.04 5.86
C GLU A 187 4.67 -20.44 7.03
N LEU A 188 4.78 -19.11 7.24
CA LEU A 188 4.01 -18.42 8.28
C LEU A 188 2.51 -18.43 7.97
N LEU A 189 2.12 -18.23 6.71
CA LEU A 189 0.72 -18.32 6.29
C LEU A 189 0.13 -19.73 6.45
N GLU A 190 0.93 -20.78 6.20
CA GLU A 190 0.48 -22.14 6.48
C GLU A 190 0.25 -22.36 7.98
N LYS A 191 1.14 -21.87 8.86
CA LYS A 191 0.94 -21.91 10.31
C LYS A 191 -0.31 -21.15 10.76
N VAL A 192 -0.65 -20.04 10.11
CA VAL A 192 -1.91 -19.30 10.34
C VAL A 192 -3.10 -20.23 10.05
N LYS A 193 -3.11 -20.94 8.92
CA LYS A 193 -4.17 -21.88 8.56
C LYS A 193 -4.22 -23.08 9.51
N GLU A 194 -3.07 -23.65 9.86
CA GLU A 194 -2.98 -24.76 10.82
C GLU A 194 -3.55 -24.42 12.19
N LYS A 195 -3.48 -23.14 12.58
CA LYS A 195 -4.12 -22.63 13.81
C LYS A 195 -5.64 -22.48 13.69
N GLY A 196 -6.22 -22.76 12.54
CA GLY A 196 -7.66 -22.62 12.30
C GLY A 196 -8.10 -21.19 11.98
N VAL A 197 -7.17 -20.32 11.62
CA VAL A 197 -7.45 -18.94 11.15
C VAL A 197 -7.73 -18.97 9.67
N ASN A 198 -8.84 -18.38 9.25
CA ASN A 198 -9.17 -18.22 7.83
C ASN A 198 -8.27 -17.16 7.19
N ILE A 199 -7.93 -17.34 5.93
CA ILE A 199 -7.23 -16.32 5.14
C ILE A 199 -8.14 -15.90 4.00
N ALA A 200 -8.54 -14.64 3.98
CA ALA A 200 -9.30 -14.02 2.91
C ALA A 200 -8.44 -13.05 2.09
N HIS A 201 -8.77 -12.95 0.82
CA HIS A 201 -8.07 -12.09 -0.13
C HIS A 201 -8.97 -10.94 -0.58
N VAL A 202 -8.41 -9.74 -0.61
CA VAL A 202 -8.98 -8.58 -1.29
C VAL A 202 -7.94 -8.02 -2.24
N THR A 203 -8.36 -7.28 -3.23
CA THR A 203 -7.44 -6.56 -4.12
C THR A 203 -7.66 -5.07 -3.97
N LEU A 204 -6.60 -4.31 -3.76
CA LEU A 204 -6.59 -2.86 -3.91
C LEU A 204 -5.30 -2.49 -4.64
N HIS A 205 -5.43 -1.88 -5.80
CA HIS A 205 -4.30 -1.38 -6.56
C HIS A 205 -3.84 -0.05 -5.99
N VAL A 206 -2.69 -0.09 -5.30
CA VAL A 206 -2.13 1.07 -4.62
C VAL A 206 -1.56 2.05 -5.64
N GLY A 207 -2.07 3.28 -5.62
CA GLY A 207 -1.50 4.38 -6.38
C GLY A 207 -0.34 5.06 -5.65
N LEU A 208 0.47 5.82 -6.40
CA LEU A 208 1.59 6.58 -5.80
C LEU A 208 1.15 7.75 -4.94
N GLY A 209 -0.12 8.12 -5.00
CA GLY A 209 -0.69 9.14 -4.14
C GLY A 209 -0.50 8.85 -2.65
N THR A 210 -0.44 7.56 -2.27
CA THR A 210 -0.21 7.12 -0.89
C THR A 210 1.12 7.60 -0.31
N PHE A 211 2.11 7.92 -1.16
CA PHE A 211 3.43 8.43 -0.72
C PHE A 211 3.53 9.96 -0.77
N ARG A 212 2.47 10.66 -1.16
CA ARG A 212 2.46 12.13 -1.16
C ARG A 212 2.19 12.65 0.24
N PRO A 213 2.93 13.67 0.70
CA PRO A 213 2.65 14.28 1.98
C PRO A 213 1.29 15.00 1.95
N VAL A 214 0.61 15.02 3.08
CA VAL A 214 -0.58 15.86 3.28
C VAL A 214 -0.14 17.33 3.20
N LYS A 215 -0.84 18.13 2.39
CA LYS A 215 -0.48 19.53 2.12
C LYS A 215 -1.41 20.54 2.78
N VAL A 216 -2.39 20.05 3.51
CA VAL A 216 -3.40 20.88 4.17
C VAL A 216 -3.16 20.91 5.67
N ASP A 217 -3.50 22.04 6.29
CA ASP A 217 -3.37 22.21 7.75
C ASP A 217 -4.51 21.51 8.51
N ASP A 218 -5.72 21.54 7.96
CA ASP A 218 -6.89 20.91 8.53
C ASP A 218 -7.11 19.53 7.89
N VAL A 219 -7.12 18.49 8.72
CA VAL A 219 -7.28 17.08 8.28
C VAL A 219 -8.53 16.90 7.42
N GLU A 220 -9.65 17.50 7.81
CA GLU A 220 -10.94 17.39 7.11
C GLU A 220 -10.94 17.99 5.69
N SER A 221 -9.97 18.85 5.39
CA SER A 221 -9.79 19.46 4.06
C SER A 221 -8.97 18.61 3.10
N HIS A 222 -8.45 17.46 3.56
CA HIS A 222 -7.66 16.57 2.73
C HIS A 222 -8.55 15.71 1.84
N HIS A 223 -8.20 15.61 0.55
CA HIS A 223 -8.83 14.73 -0.42
C HIS A 223 -7.92 13.56 -0.74
N MET A 224 -8.42 12.35 -0.52
CA MET A 224 -7.69 11.13 -0.84
C MET A 224 -7.67 10.87 -2.35
N HIS A 225 -6.59 10.26 -2.81
CA HIS A 225 -6.53 9.75 -4.17
C HIS A 225 -7.44 8.54 -4.33
N SER A 226 -8.03 8.44 -5.52
CA SER A 226 -8.90 7.33 -5.88
C SER A 226 -8.08 6.07 -6.21
N GLU A 227 -8.42 4.95 -5.58
CA GLU A 227 -7.78 3.64 -5.78
C GLU A 227 -8.84 2.57 -6.10
N PHE A 228 -8.50 1.67 -7.02
CA PHE A 228 -9.41 0.62 -7.46
C PHE A 228 -9.30 -0.61 -6.57
N TYR A 229 -10.46 -1.12 -6.12
CA TYR A 229 -10.52 -2.33 -5.32
C TYR A 229 -11.46 -3.38 -5.89
N ILE A 230 -11.24 -4.63 -5.49
CA ILE A 230 -12.07 -5.80 -5.81
C ILE A 230 -12.24 -6.63 -4.53
N VAL A 231 -13.47 -7.08 -4.29
CA VAL A 231 -13.83 -8.06 -3.27
C VAL A 231 -14.63 -9.16 -3.95
N GLU A 232 -14.06 -10.35 -4.07
CA GLU A 232 -14.75 -11.50 -4.68
C GLU A 232 -15.87 -12.02 -3.76
N GLU A 233 -16.89 -12.66 -4.34
CA GLU A 233 -18.10 -13.07 -3.62
C GLU A 233 -17.82 -14.10 -2.51
N ASP A 234 -16.97 -15.08 -2.78
CA ASP A 234 -16.57 -16.10 -1.81
C ASP A 234 -15.75 -15.50 -0.67
N GLN A 235 -14.93 -14.48 -0.95
CA GLN A 235 -14.14 -13.76 0.06
C GLN A 235 -15.04 -12.87 0.93
N ALA A 236 -15.99 -12.16 0.34
CA ALA A 236 -16.98 -11.39 1.08
C ALA A 236 -17.81 -12.29 2.00
N LYS A 237 -18.23 -13.45 1.50
CA LYS A 237 -18.96 -14.45 2.29
C LYS A 237 -18.16 -14.94 3.48
N LEU A 238 -16.89 -15.33 3.27
CA LEU A 238 -16.00 -15.81 4.33
C LEU A 238 -15.81 -14.78 5.44
N ILE A 239 -15.59 -13.52 5.08
CA ILE A 239 -15.41 -12.41 6.03
C ILE A 239 -16.69 -12.14 6.80
N ASN A 240 -17.85 -12.08 6.12
CA ASN A 240 -19.14 -11.89 6.76
C ASN A 240 -19.51 -13.04 7.71
N ASP A 241 -19.21 -14.28 7.32
CA ASP A 241 -19.47 -15.46 8.17
C ASP A 241 -18.58 -15.42 9.43
N THR A 242 -17.34 -14.95 9.33
CA THR A 242 -16.46 -14.69 10.48
C THR A 242 -17.10 -13.72 11.46
N LYS A 243 -17.59 -12.57 10.99
CA LYS A 243 -18.26 -11.58 11.85
C LYS A 243 -19.52 -12.15 12.50
N LYS A 244 -20.35 -12.89 11.76
CA LYS A 244 -21.57 -13.54 12.28
C LYS A 244 -21.25 -14.56 13.36
N ALA A 245 -20.10 -15.24 13.26
CA ALA A 245 -19.63 -16.18 14.28
C ALA A 245 -19.03 -15.49 15.53
N GLY A 246 -19.03 -14.16 15.59
CA GLY A 246 -18.44 -13.40 16.69
C GLY A 246 -16.91 -13.47 16.73
N LYS A 247 -16.28 -13.78 15.60
CA LYS A 247 -14.83 -13.86 15.44
C LYS A 247 -14.28 -12.58 14.82
N ARG A 248 -12.96 -12.39 14.91
CA ARG A 248 -12.30 -11.14 14.52
C ARG A 248 -11.90 -11.15 13.06
N VAL A 249 -12.02 -9.99 12.44
CA VAL A 249 -11.47 -9.68 11.12
C VAL A 249 -10.21 -8.87 11.32
N ILE A 250 -9.07 -9.45 10.97
CA ILE A 250 -7.73 -8.89 11.13
C ILE A 250 -7.22 -8.45 9.77
N ALA A 251 -7.14 -7.15 9.52
CA ALA A 251 -6.63 -6.63 8.26
C ALA A 251 -5.09 -6.60 8.25
N VAL A 252 -4.48 -7.02 7.14
CA VAL A 252 -3.06 -6.86 6.89
C VAL A 252 -2.84 -5.67 5.96
N GLY A 253 -2.32 -4.61 6.53
CA GLY A 253 -2.08 -3.34 5.86
C GLY A 253 -3.27 -2.40 5.83
N THR A 254 -2.95 -1.12 5.75
CA THR A 254 -3.95 -0.06 5.60
C THR A 254 -4.75 -0.18 4.31
N THR A 255 -4.20 -0.84 3.29
CA THR A 255 -4.89 -1.13 2.02
C THR A 255 -6.02 -2.13 2.19
N SER A 256 -5.81 -3.24 2.92
CA SER A 256 -6.88 -4.19 3.26
C SER A 256 -7.95 -3.52 4.12
N CYS A 257 -7.54 -2.73 5.13
CA CYS A 257 -8.45 -1.95 5.95
C CYS A 257 -9.33 -1.03 5.09
N ARG A 258 -8.73 -0.20 4.22
CA ARG A 258 -9.46 0.73 3.37
C ARG A 258 -10.41 0.01 2.40
N THR A 259 -10.02 -1.13 1.85
CA THR A 259 -10.90 -1.95 1.01
C THR A 259 -12.12 -2.44 1.78
N LEU A 260 -11.90 -3.03 2.94
CA LEU A 260 -12.96 -3.58 3.78
C LEU A 260 -13.94 -2.48 4.22
N GLU A 261 -13.43 -1.36 4.71
CA GLU A 261 -14.27 -0.24 5.16
C GLU A 261 -15.03 0.43 4.01
N SER A 262 -14.46 0.48 2.81
CA SER A 262 -15.13 1.02 1.61
C SER A 262 -16.25 0.12 1.10
N ALA A 263 -16.04 -1.20 1.12
CA ALA A 263 -17.00 -2.18 0.59
C ALA A 263 -18.07 -2.57 1.61
N THR A 264 -17.91 -2.20 2.90
CA THR A 264 -18.87 -2.51 3.96
C THR A 264 -19.95 -1.44 4.02
N GLY A 265 -21.21 -1.87 3.91
CA GLY A 265 -22.37 -1.01 4.04
C GLY A 265 -22.59 -0.53 5.49
N GLU A 266 -23.54 0.40 5.67
CA GLU A 266 -23.97 0.86 7.01
C GLU A 266 -24.65 -0.25 7.83
N ASP A 267 -25.06 -1.31 7.17
CA ASP A 267 -25.60 -2.53 7.76
C ASP A 267 -24.51 -3.46 8.33
N GLY A 268 -23.22 -3.08 8.23
CA GLY A 268 -22.08 -3.88 8.66
C GLY A 268 -21.79 -5.10 7.79
N ILE A 269 -22.40 -5.18 6.59
CA ILE A 269 -22.21 -6.29 5.65
C ILE A 269 -21.20 -5.89 4.57
N LEU A 270 -20.16 -6.70 4.41
CA LEU A 270 -19.21 -6.55 3.32
C LEU A 270 -19.85 -6.98 2.00
N LYS A 271 -19.85 -6.10 1.02
CA LYS A 271 -20.40 -6.35 -0.31
C LYS A 271 -19.30 -6.79 -1.27
N SER A 272 -19.59 -7.84 -2.05
CA SER A 272 -18.72 -8.23 -3.16
C SER A 272 -18.86 -7.27 -4.34
N GLY A 273 -17.84 -7.20 -5.18
CA GLY A 273 -17.80 -6.38 -6.37
C GLY A 273 -16.51 -5.60 -6.49
N SER A 274 -16.49 -4.65 -7.39
CA SER A 274 -15.35 -3.76 -7.60
C SER A 274 -15.79 -2.30 -7.59
N GLY A 275 -14.87 -1.42 -7.26
CA GLY A 275 -15.16 0.00 -7.21
C GLY A 275 -13.90 0.86 -7.02
N TRP A 276 -14.14 2.14 -6.96
CA TRP A 276 -13.11 3.13 -6.63
C TRP A 276 -13.33 3.64 -5.21
N THR A 277 -12.26 3.76 -4.43
CA THR A 277 -12.32 4.28 -3.08
C THR A 277 -11.44 5.52 -2.93
N GLU A 278 -12.00 6.53 -2.29
CA GLU A 278 -11.32 7.74 -1.81
C GLU A 278 -11.48 7.84 -0.29
N ILE A 279 -11.74 6.71 0.36
CA ILE A 279 -12.00 6.68 1.79
C ILE A 279 -10.83 7.28 2.57
N PHE A 280 -11.14 8.24 3.42
CA PHE A 280 -10.21 8.85 4.35
C PHE A 280 -10.62 8.50 5.78
N ILE A 281 -9.82 7.66 6.42
CA ILE A 281 -10.03 7.20 7.78
C ILE A 281 -9.13 8.00 8.70
N TYR A 282 -9.73 8.72 9.66
CA TYR A 282 -9.05 9.54 10.66
C TYR A 282 -9.86 9.53 11.97
N PRO A 283 -9.33 10.00 13.10
CA PRO A 283 -10.05 9.97 14.37
C PRO A 283 -11.45 10.59 14.29
N GLY A 284 -12.46 9.83 14.74
CA GLY A 284 -13.88 10.10 14.58
C GLY A 284 -14.56 9.20 13.56
N TYR A 285 -13.81 8.50 12.70
CA TYR A 285 -14.35 7.44 11.86
C TYR A 285 -14.62 6.18 12.69
N HIS A 286 -15.82 5.60 12.54
CA HIS A 286 -16.20 4.35 13.17
C HIS A 286 -15.97 3.19 12.22
N LEU A 287 -14.99 2.34 12.56
CA LEU A 287 -14.69 1.15 11.78
C LEU A 287 -15.87 0.17 11.81
N LYS A 288 -16.26 -0.31 10.62
CA LYS A 288 -17.44 -1.15 10.41
C LYS A 288 -17.11 -2.63 10.35
N MET A 289 -15.93 -2.97 9.82
CA MET A 289 -15.58 -4.36 9.49
C MET A 289 -14.38 -4.87 10.27
N ILE A 290 -13.28 -4.13 10.36
CA ILE A 290 -12.08 -4.65 10.98
C ILE A 290 -12.11 -4.56 12.51
N ASP A 291 -11.53 -5.57 13.16
CA ASP A 291 -11.38 -5.64 14.63
C ASP A 291 -9.91 -5.44 15.04
N ALA A 292 -8.97 -5.71 14.13
CA ALA A 292 -7.54 -5.59 14.36
C ALA A 292 -6.81 -5.24 13.06
N LEU A 293 -5.60 -4.71 13.19
CA LEU A 293 -4.78 -4.29 12.06
C LEU A 293 -3.31 -4.66 12.28
N ILE A 294 -2.71 -5.32 11.28
CA ILE A 294 -1.26 -5.49 11.16
C ILE A 294 -0.77 -4.46 10.16
N THR A 295 0.21 -3.65 10.53
CA THR A 295 0.70 -2.55 9.67
C THR A 295 2.17 -2.27 9.91
N ASN A 296 2.81 -1.49 9.03
CA ASN A 296 4.14 -0.90 9.25
C ASN A 296 4.03 0.38 10.10
N PHE A 297 5.15 0.92 10.51
CA PHE A 297 5.23 2.28 11.04
C PHE A 297 5.20 3.30 9.89
N HIS A 298 4.43 4.37 10.06
CA HIS A 298 4.12 5.35 9.01
C HIS A 298 4.79 6.69 9.26
N LEU A 299 4.88 7.54 8.21
CA LEU A 299 5.41 8.91 8.28
C LEU A 299 4.64 9.80 9.26
N PRO A 300 5.34 10.71 9.95
CA PRO A 300 4.68 11.81 10.66
C PRO A 300 3.71 12.55 9.73
N GLU A 301 2.61 13.02 10.29
CA GLU A 301 1.60 13.83 9.59
C GLU A 301 0.97 13.17 8.36
N SER A 302 1.12 11.84 8.20
CA SER A 302 0.55 11.10 7.07
C SER A 302 -0.88 10.65 7.33
N THR A 303 -1.64 10.45 6.26
CA THR A 303 -3.00 9.86 6.31
C THR A 303 -3.01 8.50 6.97
N LEU A 304 -1.88 7.78 6.94
CA LEU A 304 -1.77 6.43 7.51
C LEU A 304 -1.61 6.46 9.04
N VAL A 305 -0.90 7.44 9.60
CA VAL A 305 -0.90 7.66 11.07
C VAL A 305 -2.30 8.06 11.55
N MET A 306 -3.03 8.83 10.75
CA MET A 306 -4.42 9.20 11.06
C MET A 306 -5.34 7.99 11.07
N LEU A 307 -5.17 7.06 10.11
CA LEU A 307 -5.94 5.81 10.04
C LEU A 307 -5.72 4.93 11.28
N VAL A 308 -4.47 4.68 11.65
CA VAL A 308 -4.19 3.86 12.85
C VAL A 308 -4.65 4.56 14.13
N SER A 309 -4.64 5.89 14.15
CA SER A 309 -5.18 6.70 15.26
C SER A 309 -6.71 6.62 15.35
N ALA A 310 -7.40 6.41 14.24
CA ALA A 310 -8.85 6.15 14.26
C ALA A 310 -9.18 4.81 14.92
N LEU A 311 -8.32 3.79 14.75
CA LEU A 311 -8.50 2.46 15.34
C LEU A 311 -8.17 2.42 16.83
N ALA A 312 -7.00 2.93 17.23
CA ALA A 312 -6.47 2.73 18.59
C ALA A 312 -6.52 4.00 19.48
N GLY A 313 -7.01 5.11 18.94
CA GLY A 313 -6.94 6.41 19.60
C GLY A 313 -5.61 7.13 19.36
N LYS A 314 -5.69 8.45 19.15
CA LYS A 314 -4.53 9.28 18.82
C LYS A 314 -3.44 9.20 19.90
N GLU A 315 -3.79 9.29 21.17
CA GLU A 315 -2.82 9.29 22.27
C GLU A 315 -2.04 7.98 22.34
N ASN A 316 -2.70 6.84 22.21
CA ASN A 316 -2.07 5.52 22.22
C ASN A 316 -1.13 5.36 21.01
N ILE A 317 -1.54 5.83 19.83
CA ILE A 317 -0.70 5.75 18.63
C ILE A 317 0.52 6.66 18.75
N MET A 318 0.36 7.90 19.18
CA MET A 318 1.49 8.80 19.33
C MET A 318 2.50 8.26 20.35
N HIS A 319 2.03 7.75 21.50
CA HIS A 319 2.87 7.07 22.47
C HIS A 319 3.60 5.84 21.89
N ALA A 320 2.90 5.02 21.11
CA ALA A 320 3.50 3.85 20.44
C ALA A 320 4.58 4.25 19.44
N TYR A 321 4.38 5.33 18.68
CA TYR A 321 5.36 5.82 17.69
C TYR A 321 6.59 6.45 18.36
N GLU A 322 6.40 7.23 19.43
CA GLU A 322 7.50 7.75 20.24
C GLU A 322 8.32 6.60 20.86
N THR A 323 7.63 5.59 21.41
CA THR A 323 8.28 4.36 21.91
C THR A 323 9.05 3.64 20.82
N ALA A 324 8.48 3.52 19.62
CA ALA A 324 9.14 2.88 18.47
C ALA A 324 10.43 3.62 18.07
N VAL A 325 10.44 4.96 18.11
CA VAL A 325 11.64 5.77 17.86
C VAL A 325 12.70 5.53 18.95
N GLN A 326 12.30 5.58 20.23
CA GLN A 326 13.20 5.36 21.37
C GLN A 326 13.83 3.96 21.35
N GLU A 327 13.03 2.95 21.01
CA GLU A 327 13.42 1.54 20.91
C GLU A 327 14.09 1.20 19.57
N LYS A 328 14.29 2.19 18.69
CA LYS A 328 14.96 2.06 17.40
C LYS A 328 14.31 1.01 16.48
N TYR A 329 12.99 1.03 16.40
CA TYR A 329 12.29 0.29 15.38
C TYR A 329 12.65 0.85 13.99
N ARG A 330 12.55 0.00 12.98
CA ARG A 330 12.72 0.39 11.57
C ARG A 330 11.38 0.85 11.02
N PHE A 331 11.39 1.93 10.27
CA PHE A 331 10.17 2.58 9.75
C PHE A 331 9.97 2.32 8.26
N PHE A 332 8.74 2.43 7.80
CA PHE A 332 8.24 2.32 6.42
C PHE A 332 8.26 0.92 5.81
N SER A 333 8.28 0.88 4.46
CA SER A 333 8.02 -0.29 3.63
C SER A 333 8.86 -1.52 3.98
N PHE A 334 10.13 -1.33 4.32
CA PHE A 334 11.05 -2.41 4.73
C PHE A 334 11.36 -2.40 6.23
N GLY A 335 10.58 -1.63 6.97
CA GLY A 335 10.71 -1.51 8.41
C GLY A 335 10.09 -2.68 9.17
N ASP A 336 9.87 -2.43 10.46
CA ASP A 336 9.23 -3.36 11.38
C ASP A 336 7.70 -3.23 11.32
N ALA A 337 7.00 -4.09 12.03
CA ALA A 337 5.55 -4.15 12.04
C ALA A 337 4.95 -3.77 13.40
N MET A 338 3.68 -3.38 13.35
CA MET A 338 2.82 -3.22 14.52
C MET A 338 1.57 -4.07 14.32
N ILE A 339 1.11 -4.74 15.38
CA ILE A 339 -0.24 -5.31 15.47
C ILE A 339 -1.04 -4.53 16.50
N ILE A 340 -2.19 -4.06 16.08
CA ILE A 340 -3.15 -3.29 16.89
C ILE A 340 -4.37 -4.19 17.10
N ILE A 341 -4.58 -4.69 18.34
CA ILE A 341 -5.58 -5.71 18.63
C ILE A 341 -6.10 -5.65 20.08
#